data_48d1cceefff39dd134b28c0fc3578c61
#
_entry.id   48d1cceefff39dd134b28c0fc3578c61
#
_cell.length_a   1.000
_cell.length_b   1.000
_cell.length_c   1.000
_cell.angle_alpha   90.00
_cell.angle_beta   90.00
_cell.angle_gamma   90.00
#
_symmetry.space_group_name_H-M   'P 1'
#
loop_
_entity.id
_entity.type
_entity.pdbx_description
1 polymer ?
#
loop_
_entity_poly.entity_id
_entity_poly.type
_entity_poly.pdbx_seq_one_letter_code
_entity_poly.pdbx_strand_id
1 'polypeptide(L)'
;MAKKRVKVFLDSNVIISGLFSDKGSPRIILDILSLDLPLLAGVIGEYNIIEIERNLSKKMPDVLPVYRKYIKMLNLEVIPLPVYKDIKKLSGHIADKDIPVLVSAINANADFLVTGDKKDFSKLKGNYPFKILNPSEFLDIILPEILRAMKPD
;
A
#
# COMPACT_ATOMS: atom_id res chain seq x y z
N MET A 1 5.74 -26.81 -6.83
CA MET A 1 5.95 -25.78 -5.80
C MET A 1 4.89 -24.71 -5.89
N ALA A 2 4.30 -24.37 -4.75
CA ALA A 2 3.37 -23.25 -4.71
C ALA A 2 4.12 -21.95 -5.03
N LYS A 3 3.58 -21.17 -5.97
CA LYS A 3 4.13 -19.85 -6.26
C LYS A 3 3.96 -18.96 -5.04
N LYS A 4 5.01 -18.25 -4.67
CA LYS A 4 4.96 -17.30 -3.57
C LYS A 4 4.01 -16.16 -3.92
N ARG A 5 3.10 -15.85 -2.99
CA ARG A 5 2.19 -14.74 -3.12
C ARG A 5 2.96 -13.43 -2.94
N VAL A 6 2.81 -12.51 -3.90
CA VAL A 6 3.43 -11.18 -3.80
C VAL A 6 2.61 -10.32 -2.85
N LYS A 7 3.27 -9.75 -1.86
CA LYS A 7 2.63 -8.91 -0.85
C LYS A 7 3.01 -7.45 -1.12
N VAL A 8 2.00 -6.61 -1.39
CA VAL A 8 2.19 -5.19 -1.66
C VAL A 8 1.54 -4.34 -0.58
N PHE A 9 2.34 -3.50 0.08
CA PHE A 9 1.87 -2.53 1.05
C PHE A 9 1.54 -1.22 0.34
N LEU A 10 0.35 -0.69 0.57
CA LEU A 10 -0.13 0.53 -0.09
C LEU A 10 -0.12 1.69 0.89
N ASP A 11 0.56 2.77 0.52
CA ASP A 11 0.51 4.02 1.26
C ASP A 11 -0.85 4.70 1.07
N SER A 12 -1.25 5.55 2.00
CA SER A 12 -2.54 6.24 1.99
C SER A 12 -2.81 7.02 0.71
N ASN A 13 -1.78 7.68 0.17
CA ASN A 13 -1.94 8.48 -1.05
C ASN A 13 -2.31 7.62 -2.27
N VAL A 14 -1.88 6.37 -2.32
CA VAL A 14 -2.24 5.46 -3.41
C VAL A 14 -3.73 5.09 -3.33
N ILE A 15 -4.23 4.83 -2.14
CA ILE A 15 -5.65 4.53 -1.91
C ILE A 15 -6.51 5.74 -2.28
N ILE A 16 -6.13 6.92 -1.79
CA ILE A 16 -6.89 8.16 -2.05
C ILE A 16 -6.88 8.48 -3.55
N SER A 17 -5.71 8.44 -4.18
CA SER A 17 -5.60 8.72 -5.61
C SER A 17 -6.42 7.75 -6.46
N GLY A 18 -6.38 6.46 -6.11
CA GLY A 18 -7.14 5.45 -6.83
C GLY A 18 -8.64 5.56 -6.62
N LEU A 19 -9.07 6.01 -5.45
CA LEU A 19 -10.49 6.20 -5.14
C LEU A 19 -11.09 7.39 -5.91
N PHE A 20 -10.33 8.48 -6.03
CA PHE A 20 -10.82 9.72 -6.64
C PHE A 20 -10.52 9.87 -8.12
N SER A 21 -9.76 8.96 -8.71
CA SER A 21 -9.47 8.98 -10.14
C SER A 21 -9.97 7.70 -10.78
N ASP A 22 -10.63 7.81 -11.92
CA ASP A 22 -11.04 6.66 -12.71
C ASP A 22 -9.95 6.21 -13.69
N LYS A 23 -8.80 6.89 -13.68
CA LYS A 23 -7.66 6.65 -14.57
C LYS A 23 -6.36 6.65 -13.77
N GLY A 24 -5.31 6.11 -14.39
CA GLY A 24 -3.98 6.16 -13.84
C GLY A 24 -3.61 4.94 -13.01
N SER A 25 -2.32 4.87 -12.69
CA SER A 25 -1.73 3.70 -12.06
C SER A 25 -2.33 3.34 -10.69
N PRO A 26 -2.62 4.31 -9.79
CA PRO A 26 -3.24 3.95 -8.52
C PRO A 26 -4.57 3.24 -8.68
N ARG A 27 -5.42 3.71 -9.59
CA ARG A 27 -6.72 3.08 -9.84
C ARG A 27 -6.57 1.67 -10.41
N ILE A 28 -5.62 1.49 -11.32
CA ILE A 28 -5.37 0.17 -11.92
C ILE A 28 -4.94 -0.82 -10.83
N ILE A 29 -4.08 -0.40 -9.90
CA ILE A 29 -3.67 -1.24 -8.78
C ILE A 29 -4.88 -1.67 -7.95
N LEU A 30 -5.76 -0.73 -7.60
CA LEU A 30 -6.94 -1.03 -6.80
C LEU A 30 -7.90 -1.96 -7.56
N ASP A 31 -8.07 -1.77 -8.86
CA ASP A 31 -8.90 -2.64 -9.69
C ASP A 31 -8.34 -4.08 -9.71
N ILE A 32 -7.03 -4.22 -9.84
CA ILE A 32 -6.38 -5.55 -9.79
C ILE A 32 -6.60 -6.21 -8.43
N LEU A 33 -6.43 -5.46 -7.34
CA LEU A 33 -6.65 -6.00 -6.00
C LEU A 33 -8.09 -6.43 -5.76
N SER A 34 -9.05 -5.73 -6.38
CA SER A 34 -10.46 -6.09 -6.25
C SER A 34 -10.80 -7.44 -6.90
N LEU A 35 -9.93 -7.95 -7.77
CA LEU A 35 -10.10 -9.26 -8.40
C LEU A 35 -9.71 -10.42 -7.48
N ASP A 36 -9.09 -10.13 -6.35
CA ASP A 36 -8.65 -11.13 -5.36
C ASP A 36 -7.83 -12.27 -5.98
N LEU A 37 -6.85 -11.91 -6.79
CA LEU A 37 -6.00 -12.89 -7.47
C LEU A 37 -5.09 -13.63 -6.47
N PRO A 38 -4.93 -14.95 -6.60
CA PRO A 38 -4.08 -15.72 -5.68
C PRO A 38 -2.61 -15.25 -5.65
N LEU A 39 -2.14 -14.69 -6.76
CA LEU A 39 -0.75 -14.22 -6.88
C LEU A 39 -0.45 -12.99 -6.01
N LEU A 40 -1.45 -12.15 -5.74
CA LEU A 40 -1.24 -10.82 -5.18
C LEU A 40 -2.04 -10.62 -3.90
N ALA A 41 -1.37 -10.16 -2.85
CA ALA A 41 -2.00 -9.78 -1.60
C ALA A 41 -1.76 -8.29 -1.33
N GLY A 42 -2.83 -7.51 -1.21
CA GLY A 42 -2.75 -6.11 -0.81
C GLY A 42 -2.73 -5.99 0.71
N VAL A 43 -1.92 -5.07 1.21
CA VAL A 43 -1.77 -4.82 2.64
C VAL A 43 -1.87 -3.32 2.90
N ILE A 44 -2.52 -2.95 3.99
CA ILE A 44 -2.62 -1.57 4.45
C ILE A 44 -2.35 -1.54 5.95
N GLY A 45 -1.74 -0.45 6.43
CA GLY A 45 -1.56 -0.27 7.86
C GLY A 45 -2.80 0.35 8.51
N GLU A 46 -3.07 -0.03 9.75
CA GLU A 46 -4.11 0.62 10.56
C GLU A 46 -3.85 2.12 10.64
N TYR A 47 -2.60 2.52 10.75
CA TYR A 47 -2.20 3.93 10.73
C TYR A 47 -2.71 4.63 9.46
N ASN A 48 -2.56 3.99 8.31
CA ASN A 48 -3.02 4.54 7.03
C ASN A 48 -4.55 4.69 6.99
N ILE A 49 -5.27 3.71 7.52
CA ILE A 49 -6.73 3.76 7.60
C ILE A 49 -7.17 4.96 8.44
N ILE A 50 -6.56 5.14 9.61
CA ILE A 50 -6.86 6.26 10.51
C ILE A 50 -6.58 7.59 9.80
N GLU A 51 -5.45 7.68 9.12
CA GLU A 51 -5.05 8.89 8.38
C GLU A 51 -6.06 9.24 7.28
N ILE A 52 -6.43 8.24 6.47
CA ILE A 52 -7.40 8.43 5.39
C ILE A 52 -8.75 8.88 5.95
N GLU A 53 -9.26 8.19 6.98
CA GLU A 53 -10.56 8.53 7.55
C GLU A 53 -10.56 9.91 8.18
N ARG A 54 -9.47 10.29 8.82
CA ARG A 54 -9.33 11.64 9.39
C ARG A 54 -9.40 12.70 8.29
N ASN A 55 -8.67 12.49 7.19
CA ASN A 55 -8.66 13.43 6.08
C ASN A 55 -10.02 13.54 5.41
N LEU A 56 -10.69 12.41 5.16
CA LEU A 56 -12.00 12.41 4.54
C LEU A 56 -13.06 13.05 5.44
N SER A 57 -13.02 12.76 6.75
CA SER A 57 -13.94 13.40 7.73
C SER A 57 -13.87 14.90 7.70
N LYS A 58 -12.66 15.44 7.55
CA LYS A 58 -12.45 16.90 7.56
C LYS A 58 -12.80 17.56 6.23
N LYS A 59 -12.42 16.94 5.13
CA LYS A 59 -12.49 17.55 3.80
C LYS A 59 -13.71 17.14 3.01
N MET A 60 -14.14 15.89 3.14
CA MET A 60 -15.22 15.32 2.34
C MET A 60 -15.97 14.25 3.14
N PRO A 61 -16.71 14.67 4.20
CA PRO A 61 -17.38 13.69 5.07
C PRO A 61 -18.39 12.81 4.34
N ASP A 62 -18.99 13.30 3.26
CA ASP A 62 -19.97 12.53 2.48
C ASP A 62 -19.35 11.36 1.74
N VAL A 63 -18.04 11.41 1.49
CA VAL A 63 -17.30 10.34 0.80
C VAL A 63 -16.95 9.21 1.77
N LEU A 64 -16.93 9.46 3.06
CA LEU A 64 -16.48 8.49 4.05
C LEU A 64 -17.23 7.15 3.99
N PRO A 65 -18.58 7.11 3.88
CA PRO A 65 -19.29 5.84 3.74
C PRO A 65 -18.92 5.09 2.47
N VAL A 66 -18.73 5.80 1.36
CA VAL A 66 -18.33 5.21 0.07
C VAL A 66 -16.93 4.59 0.21
N TYR A 67 -16.01 5.32 0.83
CA TYR A 67 -14.65 4.83 1.10
C TYR A 67 -14.68 3.53 1.92
N ARG A 68 -15.45 3.50 3.01
CA ARG A 68 -15.53 2.34 3.88
C ARG A 68 -16.04 1.10 3.15
N LYS A 69 -17.02 1.29 2.29
CA LYS A 69 -17.56 0.22 1.45
C LYS A 69 -16.51 -0.29 0.46
N TYR A 70 -15.83 0.64 -0.18
CA TYR A 70 -14.83 0.35 -1.18
C TYR A 70 -13.62 -0.41 -0.61
N ILE A 71 -13.12 0.06 0.54
CA ILE A 71 -11.93 -0.55 1.15
C ILE A 71 -12.20 -2.01 1.55
N LYS A 72 -13.41 -2.34 1.94
CA LYS A 72 -13.81 -3.72 2.25
C LYS A 72 -13.77 -4.62 1.02
N MET A 73 -14.10 -4.07 -0.15
CA MET A 73 -14.09 -4.83 -1.40
C MET A 73 -12.69 -5.22 -1.85
N LEU A 74 -11.69 -4.49 -1.41
CA LEU A 74 -10.29 -4.76 -1.77
C LEU A 74 -9.69 -5.93 -1.01
N ASN A 75 -10.35 -6.37 0.06
CA ASN A 75 -9.91 -7.51 0.88
C ASN A 75 -8.45 -7.37 1.33
N LEU A 76 -8.08 -6.19 1.81
CA LEU A 76 -6.72 -5.91 2.24
C LEU A 76 -6.42 -6.53 3.61
N GLU A 77 -5.21 -7.05 3.76
CA GLU A 77 -4.69 -7.39 5.09
C GLU A 77 -4.41 -6.09 5.84
N VAL A 78 -4.87 -5.98 7.09
CA VAL A 78 -4.65 -4.78 7.90
C VAL A 78 -3.59 -5.07 8.94
N ILE A 79 -2.52 -4.29 8.92
CA ILE A 79 -1.42 -4.41 9.87
C ILE A 79 -1.70 -3.49 11.06
N PRO A 80 -1.64 -4.00 12.28
CA PRO A 80 -1.89 -3.18 13.48
C PRO A 80 -0.93 -1.99 13.60
N LEU A 81 -1.33 -0.99 14.36
CA LEU A 81 -0.49 0.17 14.64
C LEU A 81 0.88 -0.26 15.16
N PRO A 82 1.97 0.36 14.67
CA PRO A 82 3.30 0.07 15.16
C PRO A 82 3.43 0.39 16.65
N VAL A 83 4.27 -0.38 17.36
CA VAL A 83 4.57 -0.07 18.75
C VAL A 83 5.56 1.11 18.81
N TYR A 84 5.45 1.90 19.86
CA TYR A 84 6.27 3.11 20.05
C TYR A 84 7.78 2.84 19.94
N LYS A 85 8.24 1.73 20.48
CA LYS A 85 9.64 1.33 20.44
C LYS A 85 10.19 1.26 19.01
N ASP A 86 9.42 0.69 18.09
CA ASP A 86 9.84 0.54 16.70
C ASP A 86 9.84 1.88 15.96
N ILE A 87 8.87 2.75 16.27
CA ILE A 87 8.81 4.10 15.73
C ILE A 87 10.04 4.90 16.16
N LYS A 88 10.39 4.81 17.43
CA LYS A 88 11.51 5.55 18.02
C LYS A 88 12.84 5.22 17.35
N LYS A 89 13.05 3.98 16.94
CA LYS A 89 14.28 3.54 16.27
C LYS A 89 14.56 4.30 14.98
N LEU A 90 13.52 4.77 14.29
CA LEU A 90 13.63 5.47 13.00
C LEU A 90 13.51 6.99 13.15
N SER A 91 13.31 7.49 14.37
CA SER A 91 13.22 8.91 14.65
C SER A 91 14.49 9.63 14.17
N GLY A 92 14.30 10.72 13.40
CA GLY A 92 15.42 11.48 12.85
C GLY A 92 15.97 10.97 11.51
N HIS A 93 15.54 9.78 11.07
CA HIS A 93 16.02 9.20 9.80
C HIS A 93 15.12 9.57 8.61
N ILE A 94 13.82 9.70 8.86
CA ILE A 94 12.84 10.18 7.88
C ILE A 94 11.82 11.05 8.59
N ALA A 95 10.92 11.69 7.83
CA ALA A 95 9.85 12.49 8.42
C ALA A 95 8.99 11.65 9.34
N ASP A 96 8.60 12.21 10.48
CA ASP A 96 7.85 11.50 11.52
C ASP A 96 6.57 10.86 10.98
N LYS A 97 5.88 11.54 10.04
CA LYS A 97 4.65 11.03 9.43
C LYS A 97 4.84 9.75 8.61
N ASP A 98 6.07 9.52 8.12
CA ASP A 98 6.38 8.37 7.25
C ASP A 98 6.89 7.16 8.03
N ILE A 99 7.33 7.37 9.29
CA ILE A 99 7.83 6.28 10.12
C ILE A 99 6.81 5.17 10.35
N PRO A 100 5.55 5.48 10.74
CA PRO A 100 4.55 4.43 10.94
C PRO A 100 4.26 3.62 9.68
N VAL A 101 4.32 4.26 8.51
CA VAL A 101 4.12 3.58 7.22
C VAL A 101 5.24 2.57 7.00
N LEU A 102 6.48 3.00 7.18
CA LEU A 102 7.65 2.14 6.97
C LEU A 102 7.65 0.95 7.95
N VAL A 103 7.39 1.20 9.24
CA VAL A 103 7.34 0.14 10.24
C VAL A 103 6.22 -0.85 9.92
N SER A 104 5.05 -0.36 9.50
CA SER A 104 3.94 -1.23 9.12
C SER A 104 4.30 -2.13 7.95
N ALA A 105 4.99 -1.60 6.94
CA ALA A 105 5.44 -2.38 5.79
C ALA A 105 6.44 -3.47 6.20
N ILE A 106 7.34 -3.15 7.13
CA ILE A 106 8.28 -4.13 7.69
C ILE A 106 7.52 -5.23 8.42
N ASN A 107 6.58 -4.86 9.29
CA ASN A 107 5.79 -5.81 10.07
C ASN A 107 4.91 -6.70 9.19
N ALA A 108 4.51 -6.19 8.03
CA ALA A 108 3.72 -6.96 7.06
C ALA A 108 4.52 -8.00 6.31
N ASN A 109 5.85 -7.97 6.38
CA ASN A 109 6.72 -8.74 5.50
C ASN A 109 6.40 -8.47 4.02
N ALA A 110 6.16 -7.20 3.69
CA ALA A 110 5.83 -6.80 2.34
C ALA A 110 7.00 -7.05 1.38
N ASP A 111 6.67 -7.38 0.14
CA ASP A 111 7.65 -7.46 -0.94
C ASP A 111 7.87 -6.09 -1.58
N PHE A 112 6.83 -5.27 -1.58
CA PHE A 112 6.87 -3.91 -2.13
C PHE A 112 6.11 -2.94 -1.23
N LEU A 113 6.65 -1.72 -1.10
CA LEU A 113 5.94 -0.57 -0.56
C LEU A 113 5.65 0.37 -1.72
N VAL A 114 4.38 0.58 -2.04
CA VAL A 114 3.95 1.45 -3.13
C VAL A 114 3.46 2.77 -2.54
N THR A 115 4.07 3.87 -2.98
CA THR A 115 3.74 5.20 -2.50
C THR A 115 3.84 6.22 -3.62
N GLY A 116 2.98 7.25 -3.59
CA GLY A 116 3.08 8.40 -4.47
C GLY A 116 4.19 9.36 -4.08
N ASP A 117 4.72 9.25 -2.85
CA ASP A 117 5.76 10.11 -2.29
C ASP A 117 7.08 9.37 -2.13
N LYS A 118 7.51 8.66 -3.18
CA LYS A 118 8.73 7.87 -3.15
C LYS A 118 9.95 8.67 -2.67
N LYS A 119 9.99 9.96 -2.99
CA LYS A 119 11.10 10.85 -2.59
C LYS A 119 11.28 10.94 -1.08
N ASP A 120 10.18 10.89 -0.32
CA ASP A 120 10.21 10.97 1.14
C ASP A 120 10.98 9.80 1.74
N PHE A 121 10.97 8.65 1.05
CA PHE A 121 11.65 7.44 1.50
C PHE A 121 13.05 7.28 0.91
N SER A 122 13.43 8.12 -0.07
CA SER A 122 14.73 8.02 -0.74
C SER A 122 15.91 8.36 0.18
N LYS A 123 15.66 9.04 1.28
CA LYS A 123 16.67 9.38 2.28
C LYS A 123 17.06 8.20 3.17
N LEU A 124 16.29 7.11 3.11
CA LEU A 124 16.58 5.93 3.89
C LEU A 124 17.80 5.22 3.31
N LYS A 125 18.81 5.11 4.14
CA LYS A 125 20.00 4.32 3.82
C LYS A 125 19.91 3.03 4.62
N GLY A 126 19.85 1.90 3.92
CA GLY A 126 19.80 0.61 4.58
C GLY A 126 19.10 -0.44 3.73
N ASN A 127 19.30 -1.68 4.11
CA ASN A 127 18.68 -2.80 3.44
C ASN A 127 17.32 -3.08 4.06
N TYR A 128 16.27 -2.70 3.36
CA TYR A 128 14.91 -3.09 3.73
C TYR A 128 14.52 -4.34 2.95
N PRO A 129 13.69 -5.21 3.53
CA PRO A 129 13.30 -6.45 2.86
C PRO A 129 12.32 -6.24 1.69
N PHE A 130 12.01 -5.00 1.35
CA PHE A 130 11.09 -4.65 0.27
C PHE A 130 11.67 -3.53 -0.58
N LYS A 131 11.16 -3.43 -1.82
CA LYS A 131 11.45 -2.30 -2.70
C LYS A 131 10.38 -1.24 -2.53
N ILE A 132 10.80 0.04 -2.58
CA ILE A 132 9.89 1.18 -2.53
C ILE A 132 9.69 1.67 -3.95
N LEU A 133 8.45 1.63 -4.42
CA LEU A 133 8.08 1.92 -5.81
C LEU A 133 6.94 2.93 -5.86
N ASN A 134 6.91 3.72 -6.94
CA ASN A 134 5.70 4.47 -7.25
C ASN A 134 4.69 3.53 -7.93
N PRO A 135 3.40 3.94 -8.05
CA PRO A 135 2.38 3.06 -8.62
C PRO A 135 2.70 2.57 -10.03
N SER A 136 3.24 3.43 -10.89
CA SER A 136 3.60 3.07 -12.26
C SER A 136 4.71 2.01 -12.31
N GLU A 137 5.74 2.19 -11.49
CA GLU A 137 6.84 1.22 -11.38
C GLU A 137 6.34 -0.15 -10.90
N PHE A 138 5.42 -0.15 -9.94
CA PHE A 138 4.84 -1.39 -9.44
C PHE A 138 4.07 -2.12 -10.53
N LEU A 139 3.25 -1.40 -11.31
CA LEU A 139 2.51 -2.01 -12.43
C LEU A 139 3.45 -2.62 -13.46
N ASP A 140 4.57 -1.97 -13.77
CA ASP A 140 5.55 -2.49 -14.72
C ASP A 140 6.12 -3.84 -14.27
N ILE A 141 6.17 -4.08 -12.96
CA ILE A 141 6.65 -5.35 -12.41
C ILE A 141 5.53 -6.39 -12.33
N ILE A 142 4.36 -5.99 -11.81
CA ILE A 142 3.32 -6.96 -11.47
C ILE A 142 2.48 -7.41 -12.67
N LEU A 143 2.24 -6.54 -13.66
CA LEU A 143 1.41 -6.90 -14.81
C LEU A 143 1.98 -8.08 -15.60
N PRO A 144 3.29 -8.12 -15.94
CA PRO A 144 3.83 -9.29 -16.60
C PRO A 144 3.68 -10.58 -15.79
N GLU A 145 3.81 -10.50 -14.46
CA GLU A 145 3.65 -11.66 -13.58
C GLU A 145 2.21 -12.17 -13.57
N ILE A 146 1.25 -11.27 -13.56
CA ILE A 146 -0.18 -11.62 -13.60
C ILE A 146 -0.49 -12.29 -14.94
N LEU A 147 -0.03 -11.71 -16.05
CA LEU A 147 -0.28 -12.25 -17.38
C LEU A 147 0.34 -13.65 -17.53
N ARG A 148 1.54 -13.84 -16.99
CA ARG A 148 2.22 -15.14 -17.03
C ARG A 148 1.44 -16.20 -16.23
N ALA A 149 0.91 -15.81 -15.07
CA ALA A 149 0.13 -16.70 -14.22
C ALA A 149 -1.24 -17.06 -14.82
N MET A 150 -1.76 -16.24 -15.73
CA MET A 150 -3.05 -16.46 -16.38
C MET A 150 -2.95 -17.29 -17.65
N LYS A 151 -1.74 -17.56 -18.15
CA LYS A 151 -1.59 -18.38 -19.36
C LYS A 151 -1.95 -19.82 -19.07
N PRO A 152 -2.80 -20.46 -19.92
CA PRO A 152 -3.05 -21.89 -19.79
C PRO A 152 -1.77 -22.67 -20.10
N ASP A 153 -1.59 -23.76 -19.40
CA ASP A 153 -0.46 -24.68 -19.66
C ASP A 153 -0.59 -25.38 -21.00
#